data_f1795a11a2c589024d12984481464235
#
_entry.id   f1795a11a2c589024d12984481464235
#
_cell.length_a   1.000
_cell.length_b   1.000
_cell.length_c   1.000
_cell.angle_alpha   90.00
_cell.angle_beta   90.00
_cell.angle_gamma   90.00
#
_symmetry.space_group_name_H-M   'P 1'
#
loop_
_entity.id
_entity.type
_entity.pdbx_description
1 polymer ?
#
loop_
_entity_poly.entity_id
_entity_poly.type
_entity_poly.pdbx_seq_one_letter_code
_entity_poly.pdbx_strand_id
1 'polypeptide(L)'
;MTPLLPFVVSGGQNTERYYFTHISHLTEFKFKIVPEYFGDESNYTEAFPKRIKHILKKNTDAKIFCVFDWDAIYNNETNQAKHKAFEKAIGADIDSGKVILCPSMPSIEYWFLLHFKNHTSLIKNCANAIGILAPYMKNCFPEDKKLSKMLKNKKYIESLQWVENLCSDGKLEKAIERAETNINTAKENNDLENQSYTYIYKLFKP
;
A
#
# COMPACT_ATOMS: atom_id res chain seq x y z
N MET A 1 8.47 -25.68 -12.68
CA MET A 1 7.40 -24.66 -12.87
C MET A 1 7.95 -23.33 -12.34
N THR A 2 7.90 -22.27 -13.15
CA THR A 2 8.24 -20.93 -12.65
C THR A 2 7.19 -20.50 -11.63
N PRO A 3 7.58 -20.02 -10.43
CA PRO A 3 6.61 -19.57 -9.43
C PRO A 3 5.71 -18.48 -10.01
N LEU A 4 4.42 -18.57 -9.74
CA LEU A 4 3.48 -17.55 -10.18
C LEU A 4 3.75 -16.26 -9.40
N LEU A 5 4.04 -15.17 -10.11
CA LEU A 5 4.27 -13.87 -9.46
C LEU A 5 2.99 -13.41 -8.75
N PRO A 6 3.10 -12.89 -7.52
CA PRO A 6 1.95 -12.36 -6.80
C PRO A 6 1.39 -11.12 -7.50
N PHE A 7 0.08 -10.94 -7.36
CA PHE A 7 -0.62 -9.78 -7.90
C PHE A 7 -0.77 -8.70 -6.85
N VAL A 8 -0.61 -7.44 -7.25
CA VAL A 8 -0.93 -6.28 -6.43
C VAL A 8 -2.14 -5.57 -7.03
N VAL A 9 -3.20 -5.47 -6.26
CA VAL A 9 -4.39 -4.68 -6.57
C VAL A 9 -4.39 -3.48 -5.64
N SER A 10 -4.27 -2.26 -6.19
CA SER A 10 -4.21 -1.04 -5.39
C SER A 10 -5.42 -0.14 -5.60
N GLY A 11 -5.79 0.62 -4.54
CA GLY A 11 -6.86 1.61 -4.59
C GLY A 11 -6.45 2.89 -5.31
N GLY A 12 -5.16 3.24 -5.28
CA GLY A 12 -4.62 4.43 -5.94
C GLY A 12 -4.25 4.18 -7.41
N GLN A 13 -4.53 5.18 -8.25
CA GLN A 13 -4.26 5.09 -9.69
C GLN A 13 -2.82 5.42 -10.07
N ASN A 14 -2.13 6.19 -9.25
CA ASN A 14 -0.83 6.76 -9.58
C ASN A 14 0.26 6.32 -8.60
N THR A 15 0.27 6.83 -7.38
CA THR A 15 1.37 6.68 -6.43
C THR A 15 1.70 5.21 -6.17
N GLU A 16 0.71 4.39 -5.80
CA GLU A 16 0.89 2.97 -5.49
C GLU A 16 1.32 2.18 -6.72
N ARG A 17 0.65 2.43 -7.86
CA ARG A 17 0.99 1.76 -9.12
C ARG A 17 2.44 1.96 -9.50
N TYR A 18 2.90 3.21 -9.54
CA TYR A 18 4.28 3.52 -9.90
C TYR A 18 5.27 3.02 -8.86
N TYR A 19 4.94 3.14 -7.56
CA TYR A 19 5.78 2.60 -6.51
C TYR A 19 6.04 1.11 -6.70
N PHE A 20 5.01 0.27 -6.78
CA PHE A 20 5.17 -1.17 -6.93
C PHE A 20 5.80 -1.56 -8.28
N THR A 21 5.51 -0.83 -9.35
CA THR A 21 6.17 -1.03 -10.64
C THR A 21 7.68 -0.79 -10.51
N HIS A 22 8.07 0.32 -9.89
CA HIS A 22 9.48 0.66 -9.71
C HIS A 22 10.20 -0.31 -8.76
N ILE A 23 9.55 -0.71 -7.65
CA ILE A 23 10.07 -1.77 -6.77
C ILE A 23 10.38 -3.04 -7.55
N SER A 24 9.48 -3.46 -8.42
CA SER A 24 9.70 -4.65 -9.26
C SER A 24 10.86 -4.51 -10.25
N HIS A 25 11.25 -3.29 -10.59
CA HIS A 25 12.45 -3.05 -11.41
C HIS A 25 13.73 -2.97 -10.57
N LEU A 26 13.67 -2.36 -9.40
CA LEU A 26 14.84 -2.02 -8.57
C LEU A 26 15.29 -3.15 -7.64
N THR A 27 14.41 -4.11 -7.33
CA THR A 27 14.65 -5.13 -6.31
C THR A 27 14.39 -6.54 -6.84
N GLU A 28 14.68 -7.57 -6.03
CA GLU A 28 14.30 -8.97 -6.29
C GLU A 28 12.79 -9.22 -6.19
N PHE A 29 12.04 -8.35 -5.52
CA PHE A 29 10.59 -8.49 -5.37
C PHE A 29 9.87 -8.20 -6.68
N LYS A 30 9.14 -9.19 -7.20
CA LYS A 30 8.45 -9.13 -8.48
C LYS A 30 6.95 -9.26 -8.27
N PHE A 31 6.19 -8.33 -8.85
CA PHE A 31 4.73 -8.28 -8.74
C PHE A 31 4.10 -8.10 -10.13
N LYS A 32 2.88 -8.61 -10.28
CA LYS A 32 1.97 -8.23 -11.37
C LYS A 32 1.03 -7.16 -10.84
N ILE A 33 1.16 -5.93 -11.31
CA ILE A 33 0.31 -4.81 -10.90
C ILE A 33 -1.00 -4.87 -11.69
N VAL A 34 -2.14 -4.88 -10.98
CA VAL A 34 -3.47 -4.99 -11.57
C VAL A 34 -4.41 -3.95 -10.97
N PRO A 35 -5.20 -3.30 -11.83
CA PRO A 35 -5.13 -3.38 -13.29
C PRO A 35 -4.11 -2.40 -13.82
N GLU A 36 -3.62 -2.68 -15.00
CA GLU A 36 -2.94 -1.67 -15.81
C GLU A 36 -3.90 -0.54 -16.16
N TYR A 37 -5.20 -0.80 -16.07
CA TYR A 37 -6.28 0.10 -16.40
C TYR A 37 -7.35 0.06 -15.32
N PHE A 38 -7.67 1.23 -14.74
CA PHE A 38 -8.81 1.42 -13.85
C PHE A 38 -9.98 1.93 -14.70
N GLY A 39 -11.13 1.25 -14.62
CA GLY A 39 -12.40 1.78 -15.09
C GLY A 39 -12.87 2.96 -14.22
N ASP A 40 -14.10 3.42 -14.43
CA ASP A 40 -14.74 4.54 -13.71
C ASP A 40 -15.10 4.23 -12.25
N GLU A 41 -14.56 3.15 -11.69
CA GLU A 41 -14.85 2.75 -10.31
C GLU A 41 -14.19 3.71 -9.34
N SER A 42 -15.01 4.43 -8.59
CA SER A 42 -14.58 5.46 -7.66
C SER A 42 -14.08 4.93 -6.30
N ASN A 43 -14.29 3.62 -6.04
CA ASN A 43 -14.02 3.05 -4.72
C ASN A 43 -13.43 1.63 -4.84
N TYR A 44 -12.41 1.33 -4.04
CA TYR A 44 -11.78 0.01 -3.99
C TYR A 44 -12.76 -1.11 -3.57
N THR A 45 -13.73 -0.81 -2.70
CA THR A 45 -14.71 -1.82 -2.24
C THR A 45 -15.58 -2.37 -3.36
N GLU A 46 -15.75 -1.64 -4.45
CA GLU A 46 -16.47 -2.06 -5.66
C GLU A 46 -15.53 -2.69 -6.70
N ALA A 47 -14.34 -2.11 -6.83
CA ALA A 47 -13.35 -2.51 -7.83
C ALA A 47 -12.65 -3.83 -7.49
N PHE A 48 -12.19 -3.99 -6.24
CA PHE A 48 -11.39 -5.15 -5.85
C PHE A 48 -12.09 -6.48 -6.02
N PRO A 49 -13.36 -6.69 -5.62
CA PRO A 49 -14.03 -7.98 -5.82
C PRO A 49 -14.07 -8.42 -7.29
N LYS A 50 -14.32 -7.50 -8.20
CA LYS A 50 -14.33 -7.79 -9.65
C LYS A 50 -12.94 -8.20 -10.15
N ARG A 51 -11.90 -7.51 -9.71
CA ARG A 51 -10.50 -7.77 -10.09
C ARG A 51 -10.00 -9.08 -9.54
N ILE A 52 -10.24 -9.35 -8.25
CA ILE A 52 -9.90 -10.60 -7.58
C ILE A 52 -10.53 -11.78 -8.34
N LYS A 53 -11.84 -11.72 -8.60
CA LYS A 53 -12.53 -12.76 -9.38
C LYS A 53 -11.94 -12.96 -10.77
N HIS A 54 -11.57 -11.86 -11.46
CA HIS A 54 -10.95 -11.96 -12.78
C HIS A 54 -9.58 -12.63 -12.74
N ILE A 55 -8.75 -12.29 -11.73
CA ILE A 55 -7.43 -12.90 -11.54
C ILE A 55 -7.59 -14.39 -11.22
N LEU A 56 -8.42 -14.74 -10.24
CA LEU A 56 -8.59 -16.10 -9.77
C LEU A 56 -9.25 -17.01 -10.82
N LYS A 57 -10.11 -16.45 -11.69
CA LYS A 57 -10.64 -17.19 -12.84
C LYS A 57 -9.55 -17.64 -13.82
N LYS A 58 -8.49 -16.85 -13.99
CA LYS A 58 -7.37 -17.16 -14.89
C LYS A 58 -6.24 -17.92 -14.21
N ASN A 59 -6.08 -17.71 -12.90
CA ASN A 59 -4.98 -18.24 -12.10
C ASN A 59 -5.50 -18.65 -10.73
N THR A 60 -6.00 -19.87 -10.61
CA THR A 60 -6.66 -20.38 -9.39
C THR A 60 -5.79 -20.34 -8.14
N ASP A 61 -4.46 -20.41 -8.31
CA ASP A 61 -3.46 -20.42 -7.23
C ASP A 61 -2.75 -19.08 -7.05
N ALA A 62 -3.33 -18.00 -7.63
CA ALA A 62 -2.76 -16.67 -7.51
C ALA A 62 -2.79 -16.18 -6.06
N LYS A 63 -1.67 -15.56 -5.62
CA LYS A 63 -1.60 -14.77 -4.39
C LYS A 63 -1.85 -13.31 -4.74
N ILE A 64 -2.80 -12.67 -4.08
CA ILE A 64 -3.27 -11.32 -4.40
C ILE A 64 -3.16 -10.45 -3.15
N PHE A 65 -2.40 -9.38 -3.25
CA PHE A 65 -2.29 -8.36 -2.21
C PHE A 65 -3.18 -7.16 -2.57
N CYS A 66 -4.08 -6.81 -1.66
CA CYS A 66 -5.01 -5.69 -1.82
C CYS A 66 -4.50 -4.50 -0.98
N VAL A 67 -3.95 -3.49 -1.65
CA VAL A 67 -3.37 -2.29 -1.01
C VAL A 67 -4.38 -1.15 -1.07
N PHE A 68 -4.70 -0.55 0.07
CA PHE A 68 -5.66 0.56 0.17
C PHE A 68 -5.42 1.41 1.42
N ASP A 69 -5.90 2.66 1.36
CA ASP A 69 -5.82 3.63 2.43
C ASP A 69 -6.97 3.44 3.42
N TRP A 70 -6.67 3.55 4.72
CA TRP A 70 -7.64 3.33 5.79
C TRP A 70 -8.29 4.63 6.31
N ASP A 71 -7.70 5.80 6.05
CA ASP A 71 -8.19 7.08 6.57
C ASP A 71 -9.62 7.42 6.09
N ALA A 72 -9.96 7.03 4.86
CA ALA A 72 -11.31 7.19 4.31
C ALA A 72 -12.37 6.33 5.02
N ILE A 73 -11.96 5.30 5.76
CA ILE A 73 -12.82 4.35 6.46
C ILE A 73 -12.90 4.71 7.95
N TYR A 74 -11.78 5.13 8.52
CA TYR A 74 -11.52 5.25 9.96
C TYR A 74 -12.64 5.96 10.75
N ASN A 75 -13.18 7.07 10.24
CA ASN A 75 -14.24 7.84 10.90
C ASN A 75 -15.49 8.00 10.03
N ASN A 76 -15.83 7.01 9.21
CA ASN A 76 -16.95 7.08 8.30
C ASN A 76 -17.78 5.79 8.33
N GLU A 77 -18.90 5.79 9.02
CA GLU A 77 -19.77 4.61 9.20
C GLU A 77 -20.23 4.02 7.86
N THR A 78 -20.54 4.85 6.86
CA THR A 78 -20.94 4.40 5.52
C THR A 78 -19.80 3.63 4.85
N ASN A 79 -18.59 4.15 4.94
CA ASN A 79 -17.42 3.48 4.36
C ASN A 79 -17.04 2.23 5.14
N GLN A 80 -17.22 2.21 6.47
CA GLN A 80 -17.04 1.00 7.28
C GLN A 80 -18.03 -0.10 6.89
N ALA A 81 -19.30 0.25 6.64
CA ALA A 81 -20.31 -0.71 6.18
C ALA A 81 -19.96 -1.27 4.79
N LYS A 82 -19.51 -0.42 3.86
CA LYS A 82 -19.03 -0.84 2.54
C LYS A 82 -17.81 -1.76 2.64
N HIS A 83 -16.87 -1.45 3.53
CA HIS A 83 -15.68 -2.28 3.77
C HIS A 83 -16.06 -3.66 4.32
N LYS A 84 -16.94 -3.74 5.31
CA LYS A 84 -17.46 -5.02 5.84
C LYS A 84 -18.15 -5.85 4.75
N ALA A 85 -18.94 -5.22 3.88
CA ALA A 85 -19.55 -5.91 2.74
C ALA A 85 -18.51 -6.42 1.75
N PHE A 86 -17.46 -5.65 1.49
CA PHE A 86 -16.32 -6.05 0.67
C PHE A 86 -15.61 -7.27 1.27
N GLU A 87 -15.21 -7.23 2.55
CA GLU A 87 -14.55 -8.36 3.23
C GLU A 87 -15.42 -9.62 3.17
N LYS A 88 -16.73 -9.49 3.40
CA LYS A 88 -17.67 -10.61 3.29
C LYS A 88 -17.71 -11.19 1.87
N ALA A 89 -17.64 -10.34 0.85
CA ALA A 89 -17.73 -10.76 -0.56
C ALA A 89 -16.50 -11.56 -1.02
N ILE A 90 -15.35 -11.41 -0.36
CA ILE A 90 -14.09 -12.09 -0.67
C ILE A 90 -13.58 -12.96 0.50
N GLY A 91 -14.41 -13.19 1.52
CA GLY A 91 -14.02 -13.88 2.75
C GLY A 91 -13.38 -15.25 2.51
N ALA A 92 -13.98 -16.07 1.65
CA ALA A 92 -13.42 -17.38 1.30
C ALA A 92 -12.01 -17.30 0.67
N ASP A 93 -11.73 -16.26 -0.09
CA ASP A 93 -10.41 -16.04 -0.70
C ASP A 93 -9.39 -15.53 0.35
N ILE A 94 -9.85 -14.75 1.33
CA ILE A 94 -9.03 -14.35 2.49
C ILE A 94 -8.70 -15.56 3.35
N ASP A 95 -9.71 -16.36 3.73
CA ASP A 95 -9.56 -17.54 4.59
C ASP A 95 -8.65 -18.59 3.98
N SER A 96 -8.67 -18.72 2.65
CA SER A 96 -7.76 -19.62 1.92
C SER A 96 -6.34 -19.07 1.76
N GLY A 97 -6.05 -17.84 2.19
CA GLY A 97 -4.77 -17.17 2.04
C GLY A 97 -4.44 -16.71 0.61
N LYS A 98 -5.38 -16.81 -0.32
CA LYS A 98 -5.21 -16.33 -1.71
C LYS A 98 -5.25 -14.80 -1.77
N VAL A 99 -6.06 -14.17 -0.94
CA VAL A 99 -6.18 -12.72 -0.84
C VAL A 99 -5.64 -12.25 0.50
N ILE A 100 -4.74 -11.26 0.46
CA ILE A 100 -4.14 -10.64 1.63
C ILE A 100 -4.48 -9.15 1.61
N LEU A 101 -5.19 -8.70 2.64
CA LEU A 101 -5.47 -7.28 2.80
C LEU A 101 -4.25 -6.56 3.36
N CYS A 102 -3.88 -5.46 2.73
CA CYS A 102 -2.74 -4.62 3.08
C CYS A 102 -3.17 -3.15 3.26
N PRO A 103 -4.03 -2.86 4.27
CA PRO A 103 -4.38 -1.49 4.60
C PRO A 103 -3.19 -0.71 5.16
N SER A 104 -3.24 0.61 4.97
CA SER A 104 -2.34 1.58 5.62
C SER A 104 -3.15 2.66 6.32
N MET A 105 -2.89 2.89 7.61
CA MET A 105 -3.43 3.99 8.40
C MET A 105 -2.37 5.09 8.58
N PRO A 106 -2.57 6.26 8.01
CA PRO A 106 -3.74 6.67 7.24
C PRO A 106 -3.73 6.19 5.79
N SER A 107 -2.57 6.17 5.13
CA SER A 107 -2.39 5.97 3.69
C SER A 107 -0.99 5.44 3.36
N ILE A 108 -0.71 5.17 2.08
CA ILE A 108 0.59 4.65 1.64
C ILE A 108 1.76 5.56 2.02
N GLU A 109 1.55 6.85 2.21
CA GLU A 109 2.60 7.79 2.63
C GLU A 109 3.16 7.45 4.02
N TYR A 110 2.39 6.78 4.87
CA TYR A 110 2.92 6.23 6.12
C TYR A 110 3.96 5.12 5.86
N TRP A 111 3.71 4.25 4.87
CA TRP A 111 4.70 3.28 4.44
C TRP A 111 5.99 3.96 3.97
N PHE A 112 5.89 5.04 3.19
CA PHE A 112 7.07 5.80 2.75
C PHE A 112 7.81 6.45 3.94
N LEU A 113 7.09 6.92 4.95
CA LEU A 113 7.71 7.49 6.16
C LEU A 113 8.58 6.47 6.89
N LEU A 114 8.16 5.21 6.94
CA LEU A 114 8.90 4.14 7.62
C LEU A 114 10.26 3.84 6.98
N HIS A 115 10.49 4.22 5.72
CA HIS A 115 11.82 4.13 5.11
C HIS A 115 12.83 5.04 5.81
N PHE A 116 12.39 6.16 6.35
CA PHE A 116 13.28 7.17 6.95
C PHE A 116 13.31 7.11 8.48
N LYS A 117 12.17 6.92 9.12
CA LYS A 117 12.08 6.91 10.58
C LYS A 117 10.97 5.98 11.07
N ASN A 118 11.16 5.44 12.28
CA ASN A 118 10.07 4.80 12.99
C ASN A 118 9.04 5.83 13.46
N HIS A 119 7.76 5.50 13.36
CA HIS A 119 6.66 6.33 13.83
C HIS A 119 5.49 5.44 14.26
N THR A 120 5.03 5.57 15.49
CA THR A 120 3.96 4.74 16.07
C THR A 120 2.71 5.55 16.42
N SER A 121 2.84 6.87 16.61
CA SER A 121 1.70 7.72 16.95
C SER A 121 0.68 7.78 15.81
N LEU A 122 -0.60 7.92 16.17
CA LEU A 122 -1.68 8.02 15.20
C LEU A 122 -1.56 9.28 14.32
N ILE A 123 -1.45 9.06 13.03
CA ILE A 123 -1.57 10.10 12.00
C ILE A 123 -3.00 10.01 11.44
N LYS A 124 -3.78 11.06 11.59
CA LYS A 124 -5.24 11.00 11.35
C LYS A 124 -5.65 10.91 9.87
N ASN A 125 -4.82 11.42 8.95
CA ASN A 125 -5.15 11.47 7.53
C ASN A 125 -3.90 11.59 6.65
N CYS A 126 -4.08 11.35 5.35
CA CYS A 126 -3.04 11.43 4.32
C CYS A 126 -2.31 12.79 4.31
N ALA A 127 -3.02 13.91 4.46
CA ALA A 127 -2.39 15.24 4.43
C ALA A 127 -1.37 15.42 5.58
N ASN A 128 -1.70 14.91 6.77
CA ASN A 128 -0.79 14.93 7.91
C ASN A 128 0.42 13.99 7.68
N ALA A 129 0.20 12.81 7.10
CA ALA A 129 1.30 11.90 6.74
C ALA A 129 2.27 12.54 5.74
N ILE A 130 1.75 13.19 4.71
CA ILE A 130 2.55 13.95 3.73
C ILE A 130 3.32 15.08 4.42
N GLY A 131 2.70 15.80 5.35
CA GLY A 131 3.37 16.88 6.10
C GLY A 131 4.59 16.38 6.88
N ILE A 132 4.47 15.23 7.54
CA ILE A 132 5.57 14.61 8.29
C ILE A 132 6.63 14.03 7.35
N LEU A 133 6.22 13.44 6.23
CA LEU A 133 7.09 12.80 5.23
C LEU A 133 7.90 13.82 4.42
N ALA A 134 7.34 14.99 4.11
CA ALA A 134 7.90 15.94 3.15
C ALA A 134 9.38 16.33 3.41
N PRO A 135 9.85 16.58 4.65
CA PRO A 135 11.26 16.91 4.90
C PRO A 135 12.23 15.80 4.46
N TYR A 136 11.80 14.54 4.55
CA TYR A 136 12.62 13.37 4.22
C TYR A 136 12.67 13.07 2.72
N MET A 137 11.62 13.43 1.99
CA MET A 137 11.49 13.16 0.55
C MET A 137 12.12 14.24 -0.35
N LYS A 138 12.77 15.27 0.22
CA LYS A 138 13.38 16.37 -0.56
C LYS A 138 14.34 15.88 -1.64
N ASN A 139 15.11 14.84 -1.35
CA ASN A 139 16.08 14.28 -2.29
C ASN A 139 15.48 13.24 -3.25
N CYS A 140 14.21 12.89 -3.07
CA CYS A 140 13.55 11.91 -3.94
C CYS A 140 13.02 12.57 -5.23
N PHE A 141 12.83 13.88 -5.22
CA PHE A 141 12.29 14.62 -6.36
C PHE A 141 13.19 15.79 -6.74
N PRO A 142 13.34 16.08 -8.04
CA PRO A 142 14.30 17.07 -8.54
C PRO A 142 13.86 18.53 -8.36
N GLU A 143 12.62 18.78 -7.94
CA GLU A 143 12.06 20.13 -7.87
C GLU A 143 11.57 20.45 -6.45
N ASP A 144 11.75 21.72 -6.02
CA ASP A 144 11.25 22.21 -4.73
C ASP A 144 9.74 22.52 -4.81
N LYS A 145 8.93 21.48 -4.98
CA LYS A 145 7.47 21.55 -5.00
C LYS A 145 6.87 20.83 -3.80
N LYS A 146 5.63 21.15 -3.49
CA LYS A 146 4.89 20.43 -2.43
C LYS A 146 4.81 18.94 -2.76
N LEU A 147 5.24 18.09 -1.84
CA LEU A 147 5.25 16.63 -1.99
C LEU A 147 3.89 16.08 -2.43
N SER A 148 2.78 16.62 -1.89
CA SER A 148 1.42 16.25 -2.27
C SER A 148 1.10 16.45 -3.76
N LYS A 149 1.74 17.43 -4.40
CA LYS A 149 1.57 17.67 -5.85
C LYS A 149 2.46 16.73 -6.66
N MET A 150 3.67 16.44 -6.17
CA MET A 150 4.62 15.56 -6.88
C MET A 150 4.12 14.12 -6.89
N LEU A 151 3.69 13.57 -5.75
CA LEU A 151 3.16 12.21 -5.65
C LEU A 151 1.89 11.94 -6.50
N LYS A 152 1.13 12.99 -6.83
CA LYS A 152 -0.08 12.90 -7.67
C LYS A 152 0.18 13.16 -9.16
N ASN A 153 1.36 13.65 -9.51
CA ASN A 153 1.64 14.07 -10.88
C ASN A 153 2.52 13.02 -11.60
N LYS A 154 1.96 12.44 -12.65
CA LYS A 154 2.61 11.43 -13.49
C LYS A 154 4.02 11.82 -13.92
N LYS A 155 4.24 13.10 -14.27
CA LYS A 155 5.57 13.61 -14.66
C LYS A 155 6.67 13.28 -13.65
N TYR A 156 6.36 13.30 -12.35
CA TYR A 156 7.35 13.06 -11.29
C TYR A 156 7.42 11.59 -10.87
N ILE A 157 6.27 10.93 -10.74
CA ILE A 157 6.21 9.56 -10.22
C ILE A 157 6.54 8.49 -11.27
N GLU A 158 6.47 8.83 -12.57
CA GLU A 158 6.86 7.94 -13.66
C GLU A 158 8.38 7.70 -13.71
N SER A 159 9.18 8.64 -13.17
CA SER A 159 10.61 8.45 -13.01
C SER A 159 10.89 7.40 -11.92
N LEU A 160 11.81 6.47 -12.21
CA LEU A 160 12.28 5.46 -11.27
C LEU A 160 13.03 6.06 -10.07
N GLN A 161 13.66 7.22 -10.28
CA GLN A 161 14.60 7.85 -9.37
C GLN A 161 14.06 8.09 -7.95
N TRP A 162 12.78 8.46 -7.84
CA TRP A 162 12.23 8.73 -6.51
C TRP A 162 12.10 7.48 -5.64
N VAL A 163 11.79 6.32 -6.23
CA VAL A 163 11.74 5.05 -5.50
C VAL A 163 13.13 4.52 -5.22
N GLU A 164 14.07 4.69 -6.15
CA GLU A 164 15.48 4.38 -5.95
C GLU A 164 16.03 5.14 -4.73
N ASN A 165 15.82 6.45 -4.66
CA ASN A 165 16.24 7.28 -3.52
C ASN A 165 15.49 6.93 -2.22
N LEU A 166 14.20 6.57 -2.33
CA LEU A 166 13.38 6.14 -1.19
C LEU A 166 13.92 4.84 -0.58
N CYS A 167 14.36 3.90 -1.41
CA CYS A 167 14.77 2.56 -1.00
C CYS A 167 16.29 2.40 -0.78
N SER A 168 17.10 3.41 -1.13
CA SER A 168 18.56 3.36 -1.00
C SER A 168 19.02 3.08 0.43
N ASP A 169 20.25 2.57 0.58
CA ASP A 169 20.96 2.42 1.86
C ASP A 169 20.21 1.55 2.89
N GLY A 170 19.56 0.48 2.44
CA GLY A 170 18.84 -0.44 3.32
C GLY A 170 17.55 0.15 3.92
N LYS A 171 16.99 1.20 3.31
CA LYS A 171 15.77 1.84 3.83
C LYS A 171 14.53 0.98 3.61
N LEU A 172 14.48 0.19 2.52
CA LEU A 172 13.35 -0.74 2.29
C LEU A 172 13.30 -1.81 3.39
N GLU A 173 14.42 -2.42 3.71
CA GLU A 173 14.55 -3.43 4.76
C GLU A 173 14.14 -2.86 6.13
N LYS A 174 14.58 -1.64 6.43
CA LYS A 174 14.16 -0.91 7.64
C LYS A 174 12.67 -0.61 7.67
N ALA A 175 12.06 -0.28 6.54
CA ALA A 175 10.62 -0.05 6.47
C ALA A 175 9.83 -1.34 6.73
N ILE A 176 10.28 -2.46 6.17
CA ILE A 176 9.70 -3.79 6.40
C ILE A 176 9.75 -4.16 7.89
N GLU A 177 10.93 -4.05 8.51
CA GLU A 177 11.15 -4.35 9.92
C GLU A 177 10.29 -3.46 10.83
N ARG A 178 10.30 -2.14 10.60
CA ARG A 178 9.51 -1.17 11.39
C ARG A 178 8.03 -1.42 11.29
N ALA A 179 7.49 -1.65 10.08
CA ALA A 179 6.07 -1.90 9.88
C ALA A 179 5.61 -3.16 10.62
N GLU A 180 6.38 -4.24 10.53
CA GLU A 180 6.07 -5.49 11.22
C GLU A 180 6.14 -5.34 12.74
N THR A 181 7.23 -4.77 13.24
CA THR A 181 7.44 -4.55 14.68
C THR A 181 6.33 -3.67 15.25
N ASN A 182 6.00 -2.55 14.59
CA ASN A 182 4.94 -1.65 15.05
C ASN A 182 3.59 -2.36 15.15
N ILE A 183 3.22 -3.17 14.14
CA ILE A 183 1.97 -3.93 14.16
C ILE A 183 1.95 -4.98 15.27
N ASN A 184 3.03 -5.73 15.43
CA ASN A 184 3.11 -6.77 16.46
C ASN A 184 3.00 -6.17 17.86
N THR A 185 3.76 -5.12 18.13
CA THR A 185 3.70 -4.37 19.40
C THR A 185 2.32 -3.79 19.67
N ALA A 186 1.69 -3.19 18.65
CA ALA A 186 0.35 -2.63 18.79
C ALA A 186 -0.70 -3.69 19.08
N LYS A 187 -0.60 -4.89 18.47
CA LYS A 187 -1.50 -6.02 18.74
C LYS A 187 -1.30 -6.59 20.13
N GLU A 188 -0.07 -6.78 20.58
CA GLU A 188 0.26 -7.25 21.91
C GLU A 188 -0.32 -6.33 22.99
N ASN A 189 -0.33 -5.02 22.74
CA ASN A 189 -0.86 -4.00 23.64
C ASN A 189 -2.37 -3.73 23.46
N ASN A 190 -3.04 -4.38 22.49
CA ASN A 190 -4.42 -4.07 22.08
C ASN A 190 -4.64 -2.60 21.73
N ASP A 191 -3.66 -1.97 21.07
CA ASP A 191 -3.61 -0.53 20.81
C ASP A 191 -3.52 -0.17 19.32
N LEU A 192 -3.89 -1.09 18.44
CA LEU A 192 -3.78 -0.88 16.98
C LEU A 192 -4.67 0.28 16.50
N GLU A 193 -5.80 0.52 17.16
CA GLU A 193 -6.73 1.59 16.80
C GLU A 193 -6.19 3.00 17.08
N ASN A 194 -5.23 3.11 18.00
CA ASN A 194 -4.63 4.38 18.42
C ASN A 194 -3.26 4.65 17.77
N GLN A 195 -2.89 3.84 16.78
CA GLN A 195 -1.60 3.95 16.11
C GLN A 195 -1.74 4.01 14.58
N SER A 196 -0.74 4.59 13.94
CA SER A 196 -0.56 4.41 12.50
C SER A 196 0.08 3.07 12.21
N TYR A 197 -0.37 2.41 11.15
CA TYR A 197 0.12 1.09 10.75
C TYR A 197 0.07 0.89 9.24
N THR A 198 0.80 -0.08 8.74
CA THR A 198 0.69 -0.54 7.36
C THR A 198 1.01 -2.02 7.24
N TYR A 199 0.19 -2.73 6.48
CA TYR A 199 0.41 -4.14 6.18
C TYR A 199 1.17 -4.36 4.85
N ILE A 200 1.65 -3.29 4.21
CA ILE A 200 2.42 -3.36 2.94
C ILE A 200 3.67 -4.24 3.10
N TYR A 201 4.29 -4.30 4.27
CA TYR A 201 5.45 -5.17 4.50
C TYR A 201 5.23 -6.64 4.13
N LYS A 202 3.96 -7.12 4.16
CA LYS A 202 3.62 -8.50 3.79
C LYS A 202 3.92 -8.84 2.32
N LEU A 203 3.97 -7.83 1.44
CA LEU A 203 4.33 -8.02 0.04
C LEU A 203 5.80 -8.44 -0.12
N PHE A 204 6.62 -8.11 0.86
CA PHE A 204 8.08 -8.32 0.85
C PHE A 204 8.50 -9.55 1.69
N LYS A 205 7.54 -10.31 2.19
CA LYS A 205 7.76 -11.56 2.91
C LYS A 205 7.15 -12.71 2.11
N PRO A 206 7.92 -13.76 1.83
CA PRO A 206 7.44 -14.93 1.08
C PRO A 206 6.35 -15.72 1.84
#